data_ee2bf12b6adbd6681a4758dbb3bde7fd
#
_entry.id   ee2bf12b6adbd6681a4758dbb3bde7fd
#
_cell.length_a   1.000
_cell.length_b   1.000
_cell.length_c   1.000
_cell.angle_alpha   90.00
_cell.angle_beta   90.00
_cell.angle_gamma   90.00
#
_symmetry.space_group_name_H-M   'P 1'
#
loop_
_entity.id
_entity.type
_entity.pdbx_description
1 polymer ?
#
loop_
_entity_poly.entity_id
_entity_poly.type
_entity_poly.pdbx_seq_one_letter_code
_entity_poly.pdbx_strand_id
1 'polypeptide(L)'
;LTCAADADAAVIVIGRTAGEDQDNTDAPGGYRLTEEEEQLICQVCQKNARTIVVLNVGNIIDMSWVEKYHPHAVLYTWQGGQEGAAAVADVLTGRVNPSGRLTDTIAWKISDYPSDACFGSETENEYREDIYVGYRYFETFARDKVQYPFGYGLSYTTFSIEGKIVPESEKTNHTELEIRVCNTGDTAGREVVQVYVQLPQGRLGQPLRRLTAFYKTELLQPGESEVRRIQVADRDLASYDDSGVTGYKSAYILEEGKYAFYVGGNVRDAAKAGECYRNIKIVEQLQEALAPTKVFRRIHPV
;
A
#
# COMPACT_ATOMS: atom_id res chain seq x y z
N LEU A 1 2.06 35.28 -8.06
CA LEU A 1 2.06 35.26 -6.60
C LEU A 1 1.02 36.20 -5.97
N THR A 2 0.76 37.37 -6.55
CA THR A 2 -0.32 38.27 -6.11
C THR A 2 -1.69 37.60 -6.25
N CYS A 3 -1.97 36.93 -7.35
CA CYS A 3 -3.22 36.19 -7.54
C CYS A 3 -3.44 35.07 -6.51
N ALA A 4 -2.37 34.42 -6.03
CA ALA A 4 -2.50 33.37 -5.02
C ALA A 4 -2.88 33.93 -3.64
N ALA A 5 -2.44 35.14 -3.30
CA ALA A 5 -2.75 35.78 -2.03
C ALA A 5 -4.24 36.20 -1.94
N ASP A 6 -4.83 36.57 -3.07
CA ASP A 6 -6.21 37.10 -3.15
C ASP A 6 -7.24 36.00 -3.45
N ALA A 7 -6.81 34.77 -3.72
CA ALA A 7 -7.68 33.65 -4.03
C ALA A 7 -8.19 32.92 -2.78
N ASP A 8 -9.42 32.37 -2.85
CA ASP A 8 -9.99 31.54 -1.76
C ASP A 8 -9.18 30.26 -1.52
N ALA A 9 -8.56 29.71 -2.58
CA ALA A 9 -7.63 28.57 -2.54
C ALA A 9 -6.66 28.65 -3.72
N ALA A 10 -5.47 28.07 -3.54
CA ALA A 10 -4.48 27.94 -4.60
C ALA A 10 -4.25 26.46 -4.93
N VAL A 11 -4.28 26.11 -6.21
CA VAL A 11 -4.02 24.74 -6.67
C VAL A 11 -2.73 24.75 -7.49
N ILE A 12 -1.77 23.93 -7.08
CA ILE A 12 -0.51 23.67 -7.78
C ILE A 12 -0.59 22.27 -8.38
N VAL A 13 -0.27 22.14 -9.65
CA VAL A 13 -0.17 20.83 -10.31
C VAL A 13 1.28 20.53 -10.60
N ILE A 14 1.78 19.42 -10.06
CA ILE A 14 3.10 18.87 -10.36
C ILE A 14 2.90 17.68 -11.29
N GLY A 15 3.51 17.72 -12.46
CA GLY A 15 3.41 16.69 -13.48
C GLY A 15 4.76 16.02 -13.73
N ARG A 16 4.73 14.74 -14.07
CA ARG A 16 5.86 13.98 -14.61
C ARG A 16 5.40 13.26 -15.86
N THR A 17 6.27 13.22 -16.86
CA THR A 17 6.04 12.35 -18.02
C THR A 17 6.07 10.90 -17.58
N ALA A 18 5.21 10.07 -18.20
CA ALA A 18 5.29 8.64 -17.98
C ALA A 18 6.67 8.13 -18.39
N GLY A 19 7.33 7.42 -17.47
CA GLY A 19 8.63 6.81 -17.72
C GLY A 19 8.50 5.34 -18.08
N GLU A 20 7.67 4.99 -19.09
CA GLU A 20 7.44 3.57 -19.44
C GLU A 20 8.75 2.88 -19.82
N ASP A 21 9.68 3.60 -20.46
CA ASP A 21 10.97 3.08 -20.90
C ASP A 21 12.15 3.52 -20.02
N GLN A 22 11.89 4.21 -18.91
CA GLN A 22 12.94 4.80 -18.08
C GLN A 22 12.62 4.64 -16.62
N ASP A 23 13.60 4.17 -15.88
CA ASP A 23 13.54 4.15 -14.42
C ASP A 23 13.55 5.58 -13.86
N ASN A 24 12.89 5.76 -12.71
CA ASN A 24 12.90 7.04 -12.02
C ASN A 24 14.29 7.28 -11.43
N THR A 25 14.88 8.43 -11.72
CA THR A 25 16.20 8.81 -11.20
C THR A 25 16.08 9.61 -9.92
N ASP A 26 17.02 9.45 -8.99
CA ASP A 26 17.15 10.30 -7.80
C ASP A 26 17.72 11.67 -8.18
N ALA A 27 16.97 12.44 -8.98
CA ALA A 27 17.34 13.73 -9.48
C ALA A 27 16.15 14.71 -9.45
N PRO A 28 16.41 16.03 -9.49
CA PRO A 28 15.37 17.04 -9.70
C PRO A 28 14.60 16.79 -11.00
N GLY A 29 13.27 16.82 -10.90
CA GLY A 29 12.38 16.52 -12.05
C GLY A 29 12.10 15.02 -12.27
N GLY A 30 12.83 14.14 -11.60
CA GLY A 30 12.55 12.71 -11.48
C GLY A 30 11.88 12.41 -10.12
N TYR A 31 12.60 11.72 -9.24
CA TYR A 31 12.13 11.42 -7.89
C TYR A 31 11.96 12.68 -7.03
N ARG A 32 12.87 13.66 -7.15
CA ARG A 32 12.82 14.91 -6.39
C ARG A 32 12.10 16.01 -7.15
N LEU A 33 11.54 16.96 -6.43
CA LEU A 33 11.08 18.21 -7.01
C LEU A 33 12.27 18.99 -7.64
N THR A 34 11.99 19.78 -8.67
CA THR A 34 12.97 20.77 -9.15
C THR A 34 13.05 21.95 -8.17
N GLU A 35 14.09 22.76 -8.29
CA GLU A 35 14.21 23.97 -7.47
C GLU A 35 13.04 24.94 -7.70
N GLU A 36 12.57 25.07 -8.94
CA GLU A 36 11.44 25.92 -9.31
C GLU A 36 10.12 25.40 -8.72
N GLU A 37 9.91 24.08 -8.73
CA GLU A 37 8.73 23.45 -8.12
C GLU A 37 8.74 23.64 -6.59
N GLU A 38 9.89 23.43 -5.93
CA GLU A 38 10.04 23.69 -4.50
C GLU A 38 9.79 25.15 -4.15
N GLN A 39 10.37 26.08 -4.92
CA GLN A 39 10.18 27.52 -4.73
C GLN A 39 8.71 27.90 -4.94
N LEU A 40 8.04 27.34 -5.95
CA LEU A 40 6.63 27.61 -6.22
C LEU A 40 5.77 27.16 -5.04
N ILE A 41 5.93 25.91 -4.56
CA ILE A 41 5.18 25.38 -3.41
C ILE A 41 5.44 26.24 -2.16
N CYS A 42 6.71 26.52 -1.87
CA CYS A 42 7.09 27.34 -0.72
C CYS A 42 6.40 28.73 -0.75
N GLN A 43 6.52 29.42 -1.86
CA GLN A 43 5.99 30.79 -1.99
C GLN A 43 4.48 30.84 -1.98
N VAL A 44 3.80 29.86 -2.59
CA VAL A 44 2.34 29.81 -2.60
C VAL A 44 1.81 29.43 -1.22
N CYS A 45 2.39 28.44 -0.54
CA CYS A 45 2.02 28.06 0.82
C CYS A 45 2.17 29.22 1.83
N GLN A 46 3.20 30.06 1.65
CA GLN A 46 3.38 31.28 2.46
C GLN A 46 2.32 32.36 2.22
N LYS A 47 1.71 32.39 1.03
CA LYS A 47 0.73 33.40 0.64
C LYS A 47 -0.72 32.96 0.81
N ASN A 48 -0.98 31.67 0.67
CA ASN A 48 -2.35 31.11 0.76
C ASN A 48 -2.34 29.85 1.64
N ALA A 49 -3.00 29.96 2.79
CA ALA A 49 -3.11 28.84 3.73
C ALA A 49 -3.92 27.65 3.18
N ARG A 50 -4.73 27.86 2.13
CA ARG A 50 -5.49 26.80 1.45
C ARG A 50 -4.82 26.37 0.15
N THR A 51 -3.51 26.11 0.22
CA THR A 51 -2.74 25.58 -0.92
C THR A 51 -2.95 24.08 -1.04
N ILE A 52 -3.39 23.64 -2.21
CA ILE A 52 -3.60 22.24 -2.56
C ILE A 52 -2.57 21.88 -3.62
N VAL A 53 -1.85 20.78 -3.44
CA VAL A 53 -0.90 20.25 -4.43
C VAL A 53 -1.48 18.98 -5.05
N VAL A 54 -1.61 18.98 -6.37
CA VAL A 54 -2.07 17.83 -7.16
C VAL A 54 -0.86 17.21 -7.85
N LEU A 55 -0.61 15.94 -7.56
CA LEU A 55 0.49 15.17 -8.15
C LEU A 55 -0.03 14.31 -9.30
N ASN A 56 0.21 14.75 -10.53
CA ASN A 56 -0.05 13.97 -11.76
C ASN A 56 1.23 13.26 -12.20
N VAL A 57 1.61 12.24 -11.45
CA VAL A 57 2.87 11.51 -11.60
C VAL A 57 2.61 10.01 -11.60
N GLY A 58 3.28 9.25 -12.45
CA GLY A 58 3.09 7.81 -12.58
C GLY A 58 3.87 6.96 -11.57
N ASN A 59 4.89 7.54 -10.95
CA ASN A 59 5.81 6.87 -10.03
C ASN A 59 5.72 7.49 -8.63
N ILE A 60 6.29 6.82 -7.64
CA ILE A 60 6.53 7.42 -6.33
C ILE A 60 7.56 8.54 -6.49
N ILE A 61 7.34 9.67 -5.84
CA ILE A 61 8.29 10.78 -5.72
C ILE A 61 8.59 11.07 -4.26
N ASP A 62 9.68 11.82 -4.00
CA ASP A 62 9.96 12.34 -2.68
C ASP A 62 8.79 13.20 -2.17
N MET A 63 8.32 12.88 -0.98
CA MET A 63 7.22 13.60 -0.32
C MET A 63 7.68 14.38 0.93
N SER A 64 8.97 14.47 1.19
CA SER A 64 9.52 15.18 2.36
C SER A 64 9.14 16.67 2.39
N TRP A 65 8.92 17.27 1.23
CA TRP A 65 8.47 18.64 1.05
C TRP A 65 7.10 18.93 1.70
N VAL A 66 6.25 17.90 1.88
CA VAL A 66 4.94 18.06 2.52
C VAL A 66 5.10 18.53 3.95
N GLU A 67 6.02 17.94 4.71
CA GLU A 67 6.32 18.38 6.06
C GLU A 67 7.13 19.68 6.12
N LYS A 68 7.86 19.99 5.06
CA LYS A 68 8.66 21.21 4.98
C LYS A 68 7.81 22.46 4.72
N TYR A 69 6.79 22.35 3.85
CA TYR A 69 6.01 23.49 3.37
C TYR A 69 4.56 23.49 3.85
N HIS A 70 4.08 22.41 4.44
CA HIS A 70 2.74 22.26 5.02
C HIS A 70 1.59 22.71 4.09
N PRO A 71 1.49 22.20 2.85
CA PRO A 71 0.32 22.46 2.03
C PRO A 71 -0.95 21.99 2.77
N HIS A 72 -2.08 22.66 2.51
CA HIS A 72 -3.35 22.31 3.16
C HIS A 72 -3.82 20.91 2.79
N ALA A 73 -3.60 20.50 1.53
CA ALA A 73 -3.90 19.16 1.06
C ALA A 73 -2.94 18.74 -0.07
N VAL A 74 -2.75 17.43 -0.21
CA VAL A 74 -2.05 16.82 -1.34
C VAL A 74 -2.96 15.76 -1.94
N LEU A 75 -3.18 15.83 -3.26
CA LEU A 75 -3.94 14.86 -4.02
C LEU A 75 -3.00 14.12 -4.98
N TYR A 76 -2.73 12.85 -4.67
CA TYR A 76 -1.93 11.97 -5.52
C TYR A 76 -2.84 11.31 -6.55
N THR A 77 -2.84 11.80 -7.79
CA THR A 77 -3.79 11.38 -8.83
C THR A 77 -3.26 10.30 -9.75
N TRP A 78 -1.96 10.01 -9.64
CA TRP A 78 -1.26 9.16 -10.59
C TRP A 78 -1.43 9.69 -12.01
N GLN A 79 -1.59 8.82 -13.01
CA GLN A 79 -1.86 9.19 -14.39
C GLN A 79 -3.32 8.90 -14.70
N GLY A 80 -4.14 9.95 -14.63
CA GLY A 80 -5.61 9.84 -14.66
C GLY A 80 -6.23 9.55 -16.03
N GLY A 81 -5.45 9.42 -17.08
CA GLY A 81 -5.97 9.19 -18.43
C GLY A 81 -6.82 10.35 -18.96
N GLN A 82 -7.68 10.08 -19.94
CA GLN A 82 -8.45 11.07 -20.68
C GLN A 82 -9.41 11.89 -19.79
N GLU A 83 -10.05 11.26 -18.82
CA GLU A 83 -11.01 11.90 -17.88
C GLU A 83 -10.37 12.34 -16.56
N GLY A 84 -9.05 12.23 -16.45
CA GLY A 84 -8.34 12.51 -15.19
C GLY A 84 -8.55 13.90 -14.64
N ALA A 85 -8.55 14.92 -15.50
CA ALA A 85 -8.79 16.30 -15.08
C ALA A 85 -10.20 16.52 -14.53
N ALA A 86 -11.21 15.91 -15.14
CA ALA A 86 -12.59 15.96 -14.66
C ALA A 86 -12.72 15.27 -13.30
N ALA A 87 -12.11 14.10 -13.13
CA ALA A 87 -12.10 13.38 -11.85
C ALA A 87 -11.41 14.18 -10.73
N VAL A 88 -10.28 14.83 -11.02
CA VAL A 88 -9.60 15.73 -10.07
C VAL A 88 -10.51 16.88 -9.66
N ALA A 89 -11.16 17.53 -10.64
CA ALA A 89 -12.09 18.62 -10.36
C ALA A 89 -13.28 18.18 -9.48
N ASP A 90 -13.80 16.97 -9.72
CA ASP A 90 -14.90 16.41 -8.93
C ASP A 90 -14.49 16.14 -7.46
N VAL A 91 -13.26 15.68 -7.25
CA VAL A 91 -12.71 15.52 -5.90
C VAL A 91 -12.51 16.90 -5.23
N LEU A 92 -11.81 17.83 -5.91
CA LEU A 92 -11.50 19.15 -5.34
C LEU A 92 -12.75 19.98 -5.00
N THR A 93 -13.83 19.81 -5.76
CA THR A 93 -15.10 20.49 -5.52
C THR A 93 -16.02 19.76 -4.55
N GLY A 94 -15.62 18.59 -4.04
CA GLY A 94 -16.44 17.77 -3.15
C GLY A 94 -17.63 17.07 -3.83
N ARG A 95 -17.70 17.09 -5.18
CA ARG A 95 -18.72 16.35 -5.93
C ARG A 95 -18.56 14.85 -5.76
N VAL A 96 -17.31 14.40 -5.65
CA VAL A 96 -16.94 13.02 -5.36
C VAL A 96 -16.06 12.99 -4.12
N ASN A 97 -16.43 12.15 -3.17
CA ASN A 97 -15.59 11.87 -2.01
C ASN A 97 -14.45 10.92 -2.41
N PRO A 98 -13.17 11.29 -2.20
CA PRO A 98 -12.06 10.43 -2.57
C PRO A 98 -12.09 9.13 -1.76
N SER A 99 -11.79 8.02 -2.41
CA SER A 99 -11.74 6.68 -1.80
C SER A 99 -10.55 5.86 -2.30
N GLY A 100 -9.65 6.47 -3.06
CA GLY A 100 -8.38 5.86 -3.46
C GLY A 100 -7.46 5.64 -2.27
N ARG A 101 -6.63 4.59 -2.36
CA ARG A 101 -5.62 4.25 -1.35
C ARG A 101 -4.27 4.09 -2.04
N LEU A 102 -3.20 4.46 -1.38
CA LEU A 102 -1.85 4.25 -1.90
C LEU A 102 -1.59 2.76 -2.12
N THR A 103 -1.15 2.42 -3.31
CA THR A 103 -0.72 1.06 -3.69
C THR A 103 0.74 0.79 -3.35
N ASP A 104 1.41 1.79 -2.79
CA ASP A 104 2.82 1.81 -2.47
C ASP A 104 3.07 2.28 -1.03
N THR A 105 4.25 1.96 -0.52
CA THR A 105 4.78 2.56 0.70
C THR A 105 5.68 3.72 0.30
N ILE A 106 5.43 4.90 0.82
CA ILE A 106 6.30 6.07 0.59
C ILE A 106 7.24 6.20 1.79
N ALA A 107 8.52 5.99 1.55
CA ALA A 107 9.57 6.16 2.56
C ALA A 107 10.03 7.63 2.64
N TRP A 108 10.73 7.97 3.73
CA TRP A 108 11.32 9.30 3.92
C TRP A 108 12.44 9.60 2.92
N LYS A 109 13.17 8.55 2.48
CA LYS A 109 14.31 8.69 1.57
C LYS A 109 14.33 7.53 0.58
N ILE A 110 14.82 7.77 -0.62
CA ILE A 110 15.02 6.72 -1.61
C ILE A 110 15.96 5.63 -1.10
N SER A 111 17.00 6.01 -0.36
CA SER A 111 17.95 5.08 0.27
C SER A 111 17.36 4.20 1.39
N ASP A 112 16.12 4.43 1.79
CA ASP A 112 15.41 3.58 2.75
C ASP A 112 14.77 2.36 2.07
N TYR A 113 14.67 2.36 0.73
CA TYR A 113 14.20 1.19 -0.03
C TYR A 113 15.32 0.17 -0.17
N PRO A 114 15.08 -1.11 0.15
CA PRO A 114 16.14 -2.13 0.14
C PRO A 114 16.72 -2.41 -1.24
N SER A 115 15.99 -2.12 -2.31
CA SER A 115 16.44 -2.23 -3.69
C SER A 115 17.45 -1.15 -4.10
N ASP A 116 17.49 0.00 -3.46
CA ASP A 116 18.35 1.12 -3.84
C ASP A 116 19.84 0.72 -3.97
N ALA A 117 20.31 -0.14 -3.05
CA ALA A 117 21.70 -0.60 -3.05
C ALA A 117 22.07 -1.58 -4.16
N CYS A 118 21.09 -2.17 -4.89
CA CYS A 118 21.31 -3.18 -5.92
C CYS A 118 20.56 -2.91 -7.22
N PHE A 119 20.03 -1.72 -7.38
CA PHE A 119 19.31 -1.25 -8.56
C PHE A 119 20.26 -0.62 -9.58
N GLY A 120 19.92 -0.73 -10.88
CA GLY A 120 20.57 0.02 -11.96
C GLY A 120 21.87 -0.57 -12.51
N SER A 121 22.18 -1.83 -12.25
CA SER A 121 23.29 -2.52 -12.91
C SER A 121 22.94 -2.88 -14.37
N GLU A 122 23.86 -2.62 -15.31
CA GLU A 122 23.66 -2.94 -16.72
C GLU A 122 23.83 -4.42 -17.03
N THR A 123 24.51 -5.20 -16.17
CA THR A 123 24.92 -6.57 -16.47
C THR A 123 24.25 -7.62 -15.59
N GLU A 124 23.90 -7.28 -14.36
CA GLU A 124 23.24 -8.20 -13.44
C GLU A 124 22.38 -7.44 -12.42
N ASN A 125 21.32 -8.09 -11.98
CA ASN A 125 20.40 -7.54 -10.98
C ASN A 125 20.12 -8.58 -9.90
N GLU A 126 20.37 -8.23 -8.64
CA GLU A 126 20.16 -9.10 -7.50
C GLU A 126 18.83 -8.76 -6.82
N TYR A 127 17.86 -9.67 -6.87
CA TYR A 127 16.57 -9.55 -6.17
C TYR A 127 16.71 -9.86 -4.67
N ARG A 128 17.50 -9.04 -3.95
CA ARG A 128 17.78 -9.24 -2.52
C ARG A 128 16.56 -9.12 -1.63
N GLU A 129 15.59 -8.35 -2.08
CA GLU A 129 14.33 -8.15 -1.35
C GLU A 129 13.52 -9.44 -1.23
N ASP A 130 13.61 -10.35 -2.22
CA ASP A 130 12.84 -11.58 -2.25
C ASP A 130 11.34 -11.30 -2.04
N ILE A 131 10.73 -11.87 -1.00
CA ILE A 131 9.32 -11.63 -0.64
C ILE A 131 9.10 -10.30 0.10
N TYR A 132 10.18 -9.62 0.52
CA TYR A 132 10.12 -8.39 1.33
C TYR A 132 10.14 -7.14 0.45
N VAL A 133 9.17 -7.01 -0.45
CA VAL A 133 8.99 -5.85 -1.32
C VAL A 133 7.98 -4.88 -0.70
N GLY A 134 8.24 -3.58 -0.79
CA GLY A 134 7.36 -2.51 -0.34
C GLY A 134 6.97 -2.64 1.13
N TYR A 135 5.67 -2.59 1.46
CA TYR A 135 5.19 -2.66 2.84
C TYR A 135 5.61 -3.93 3.58
N ARG A 136 5.85 -5.04 2.87
CA ARG A 136 6.33 -6.29 3.48
C ARG A 136 7.70 -6.11 4.12
N TYR A 137 8.59 -5.35 3.45
CA TYR A 137 9.87 -4.95 4.02
C TYR A 137 9.68 -3.94 5.14
N PHE A 138 9.04 -2.83 4.84
CA PHE A 138 8.96 -1.72 5.78
C PHE A 138 8.27 -2.10 7.09
N GLU A 139 7.13 -2.78 7.04
CA GLU A 139 6.43 -3.17 8.26
C GLU A 139 7.19 -4.24 9.07
N THR A 140 8.08 -5.00 8.44
CA THR A 140 8.87 -6.04 9.11
C THR A 140 10.17 -5.50 9.70
N PHE A 141 10.88 -4.62 8.98
CA PHE A 141 12.26 -4.26 9.32
C PHE A 141 12.49 -2.76 9.54
N ALA A 142 11.65 -1.88 9.00
CA ALA A 142 11.96 -0.46 8.90
C ALA A 142 10.70 0.45 9.01
N ARG A 143 9.85 0.20 9.99
CA ARG A 143 8.59 0.96 10.18
C ARG A 143 8.79 2.45 10.39
N ASP A 144 9.89 2.83 11.03
CA ASP A 144 10.29 4.21 11.29
C ASP A 144 10.71 4.97 10.02
N LYS A 145 11.02 4.26 8.94
CA LYS A 145 11.42 4.83 7.66
C LYS A 145 10.26 5.23 6.76
N VAL A 146 9.03 4.96 7.16
CA VAL A 146 7.83 5.18 6.33
C VAL A 146 7.20 6.53 6.63
N GLN A 147 7.03 7.34 5.60
CA GLN A 147 6.25 8.57 5.64
C GLN A 147 4.76 8.30 5.44
N TYR A 148 4.39 7.57 4.38
CA TYR A 148 3.02 7.13 4.12
C TYR A 148 2.96 5.63 3.92
N PRO A 149 2.20 4.89 4.76
CA PRO A 149 2.13 3.44 4.67
C PRO A 149 1.30 2.98 3.48
N PHE A 150 1.51 1.75 3.05
CA PHE A 150 0.67 1.07 2.07
C PHE A 150 -0.80 1.08 2.49
N GLY A 151 -1.67 1.41 1.55
CA GLY A 151 -3.10 1.52 1.80
C GLY A 151 -3.55 2.86 2.39
N TYR A 152 -2.62 3.79 2.68
CA TYR A 152 -2.98 5.10 3.22
C TYR A 152 -3.81 5.93 2.24
N GLY A 153 -4.72 6.71 2.77
CA GLY A 153 -5.51 7.70 2.04
C GLY A 153 -6.58 8.29 2.94
N LEU A 154 -6.95 9.54 2.67
CA LEU A 154 -7.96 10.27 3.41
C LEU A 154 -9.30 10.25 2.66
N SER A 155 -10.37 10.57 3.37
CA SER A 155 -11.72 10.71 2.87
C SER A 155 -12.35 11.98 3.46
N TYR A 156 -13.41 12.50 2.86
CA TYR A 156 -14.21 13.60 3.42
C TYR A 156 -15.18 13.11 4.50
N THR A 157 -15.19 11.82 4.78
CA THR A 157 -15.94 11.19 5.86
C THR A 157 -15.05 10.23 6.64
N THR A 158 -15.57 9.63 7.69
CA THR A 158 -14.89 8.64 8.52
C THR A 158 -15.63 7.32 8.50
N PHE A 159 -14.90 6.22 8.70
CA PHE A 159 -15.48 4.88 8.73
C PHE A 159 -14.99 4.12 9.95
N SER A 160 -15.88 3.31 10.55
CA SER A 160 -15.47 2.23 11.43
C SER A 160 -15.43 0.92 10.65
N ILE A 161 -14.39 0.13 10.86
CA ILE A 161 -14.20 -1.16 10.21
C ILE A 161 -14.01 -2.20 11.32
N GLU A 162 -14.89 -3.19 11.36
CA GLU A 162 -14.84 -4.29 12.33
C GLU A 162 -14.83 -5.61 11.60
N GLY A 163 -13.91 -6.49 11.96
CA GLY A 163 -13.79 -7.82 11.37
C GLY A 163 -13.81 -8.91 12.44
N LYS A 164 -14.37 -10.06 12.11
CA LYS A 164 -14.27 -11.26 12.91
C LYS A 164 -14.16 -12.50 12.02
N ILE A 165 -13.44 -13.52 12.51
CA ILE A 165 -13.44 -14.84 11.87
C ILE A 165 -14.79 -15.50 12.15
N VAL A 166 -15.40 -16.03 11.10
CA VAL A 166 -16.58 -16.89 11.21
C VAL A 166 -16.09 -18.29 11.63
N PRO A 167 -16.65 -18.88 12.70
CA PRO A 167 -16.26 -20.21 13.11
C PRO A 167 -16.46 -21.24 11.98
N GLU A 168 -15.41 -21.97 11.66
CA GLU A 168 -15.44 -22.98 10.62
C GLU A 168 -16.23 -24.23 11.09
N SER A 169 -17.10 -24.75 10.22
CA SER A 169 -17.53 -26.14 10.30
C SER A 169 -16.39 -27.01 9.74
N GLU A 170 -16.15 -28.16 10.33
CA GLU A 170 -14.98 -29.01 10.05
C GLU A 170 -14.58 -29.13 8.57
N LYS A 171 -13.25 -28.95 8.31
CA LYS A 171 -12.56 -29.22 7.04
C LYS A 171 -12.82 -28.27 5.85
N THR A 172 -12.80 -26.98 6.07
CA THR A 172 -12.74 -26.02 4.95
C THR A 172 -11.30 -25.74 4.55
N ASN A 173 -11.05 -25.50 3.25
CA ASN A 173 -9.76 -25.08 2.72
C ASN A 173 -9.68 -23.53 2.61
N HIS A 174 -10.40 -22.82 3.45
CA HIS A 174 -10.43 -21.37 3.51
C HIS A 174 -10.78 -20.89 4.92
N THR A 175 -10.46 -19.65 5.22
CA THR A 175 -10.93 -18.94 6.40
C THR A 175 -11.94 -17.90 5.95
N GLU A 176 -13.13 -17.88 6.57
CA GLU A 176 -14.15 -16.88 6.30
C GLU A 176 -14.09 -15.77 7.35
N LEU A 177 -14.10 -14.51 6.88
CA LEU A 177 -14.23 -13.34 7.73
C LEU A 177 -15.54 -12.63 7.44
N GLU A 178 -16.24 -12.20 8.48
CA GLU A 178 -17.36 -11.29 8.40
C GLU A 178 -16.84 -9.89 8.78
N ILE A 179 -17.05 -8.93 7.88
CA ILE A 179 -16.53 -7.58 8.01
C ILE A 179 -17.70 -6.61 7.94
N ARG A 180 -17.80 -5.73 8.94
CA ARG A 180 -18.76 -4.63 8.98
C ARG A 180 -18.03 -3.32 8.78
N VAL A 181 -18.54 -2.49 7.88
CA VAL A 181 -18.09 -1.12 7.66
C VAL A 181 -19.25 -0.19 7.91
N CYS A 182 -19.05 0.85 8.71
CA CYS A 182 -20.05 1.88 8.97
C CYS A 182 -19.46 3.25 8.61
N ASN A 183 -20.19 4.05 7.86
CA ASN A 183 -19.86 5.45 7.68
C ASN A 183 -20.25 6.21 8.96
N THR A 184 -19.24 6.68 9.68
CA THR A 184 -19.38 7.38 10.97
C THR A 184 -19.29 8.90 10.86
N GLY A 185 -19.05 9.45 9.66
CA GLY A 185 -19.00 10.88 9.42
C GLY A 185 -20.29 11.41 8.76
N ASP A 186 -20.21 12.64 8.27
CA ASP A 186 -21.37 13.42 7.81
C ASP A 186 -21.52 13.47 6.28
N THR A 187 -20.62 12.85 5.55
CA THR A 187 -20.60 12.85 4.08
C THR A 187 -20.68 11.43 3.54
N ALA A 188 -21.48 11.22 2.48
CA ALA A 188 -21.50 9.92 1.80
C ALA A 188 -20.13 9.56 1.23
N GLY A 189 -19.76 8.30 1.35
CA GLY A 189 -18.44 7.85 0.90
C GLY A 189 -18.33 6.34 0.72
N ARG A 190 -17.21 5.94 0.10
CA ARG A 190 -16.81 4.54 -0.06
C ARG A 190 -15.50 4.31 0.68
N GLU A 191 -15.33 3.12 1.23
CA GLU A 191 -14.08 2.72 1.88
C GLU A 191 -13.45 1.52 1.18
N VAL A 192 -12.11 1.47 1.14
CA VAL A 192 -11.36 0.30 0.68
C VAL A 192 -10.91 -0.50 1.89
N VAL A 193 -11.59 -1.60 2.11
CA VAL A 193 -11.27 -2.53 3.18
C VAL A 193 -10.14 -3.45 2.74
N GLN A 194 -9.13 -3.60 3.59
CA GLN A 194 -7.94 -4.43 3.35
C GLN A 194 -7.86 -5.51 4.43
N VAL A 195 -7.67 -6.75 4.00
CA VAL A 195 -7.52 -7.91 4.88
C VAL A 195 -6.08 -8.37 4.84
N TYR A 196 -5.42 -8.33 5.98
CA TYR A 196 -4.05 -8.77 6.15
C TYR A 196 -3.98 -10.02 7.01
N VAL A 197 -2.95 -10.81 6.77
CA VAL A 197 -2.60 -11.96 7.61
C VAL A 197 -1.19 -11.81 8.14
N GLN A 198 -1.01 -12.17 9.38
CA GLN A 198 0.29 -12.49 9.98
C GLN A 198 0.41 -14.00 10.03
N LEU A 199 1.36 -14.54 9.29
CA LEU A 199 1.65 -15.96 9.23
C LEU A 199 2.59 -16.38 10.37
N PRO A 200 2.63 -17.67 10.73
CA PRO A 200 3.61 -18.17 11.68
C PRO A 200 5.04 -17.93 11.16
N GLN A 201 5.95 -17.56 12.04
CA GLN A 201 7.38 -17.46 11.72
C GLN A 201 7.98 -18.87 11.76
N GLY A 202 7.83 -19.59 10.65
CA GLY A 202 8.36 -20.91 10.45
C GLY A 202 9.75 -20.92 9.79
N ARG A 203 10.03 -21.97 9.02
CA ARG A 203 11.34 -22.13 8.35
C ARG A 203 11.52 -21.23 7.13
N LEU A 204 10.41 -20.80 6.51
CA LEU A 204 10.43 -19.95 5.31
C LEU A 204 10.67 -18.47 5.62
N GLY A 205 10.42 -18.05 6.87
CA GLY A 205 10.38 -16.64 7.23
C GLY A 205 9.17 -15.94 6.61
N GLN A 206 8.60 -14.98 7.31
CA GLN A 206 7.38 -14.30 6.83
C GLN A 206 7.43 -12.81 7.11
N PRO A 207 6.88 -11.96 6.22
CA PRO A 207 6.68 -10.57 6.53
C PRO A 207 5.64 -10.42 7.64
N LEU A 208 5.75 -9.35 8.42
CA LEU A 208 4.83 -9.06 9.52
C LEU A 208 3.37 -9.02 9.06
N ARG A 209 3.13 -8.53 7.85
CA ARG A 209 1.79 -8.42 7.25
C ARG A 209 1.83 -8.86 5.79
N ARG A 210 0.83 -9.61 5.38
CA ARG A 210 0.59 -9.97 3.98
C ARG A 210 -0.87 -9.67 3.63
N LEU A 211 -1.11 -8.81 2.63
CA LEU A 211 -2.45 -8.55 2.09
C LEU A 211 -2.95 -9.83 1.42
N THR A 212 -4.11 -10.30 1.83
CA THR A 212 -4.73 -11.52 1.30
C THR A 212 -6.04 -11.27 0.57
N ALA A 213 -6.74 -10.18 0.91
CA ALA A 213 -7.94 -9.78 0.22
C ALA A 213 -8.18 -8.27 0.41
N PHE A 214 -8.94 -7.69 -0.49
CA PHE A 214 -9.44 -6.33 -0.37
C PHE A 214 -10.74 -6.18 -1.15
N TYR A 215 -11.54 -5.20 -0.76
CA TYR A 215 -12.72 -4.80 -1.51
C TYR A 215 -13.06 -3.34 -1.25
N LYS A 216 -13.85 -2.75 -2.13
CA LYS A 216 -14.42 -1.41 -1.96
C LYS A 216 -15.89 -1.53 -1.60
N THR A 217 -16.34 -0.79 -0.60
CA THR A 217 -17.76 -0.79 -0.19
C THR A 217 -18.64 -0.17 -1.27
N GLU A 218 -19.93 -0.39 -1.17
CA GLU A 218 -20.90 0.45 -1.83
C GLU A 218 -20.84 1.89 -1.28
N LEU A 219 -21.54 2.82 -1.92
CA LEU A 219 -21.63 4.20 -1.41
C LEU A 219 -22.49 4.20 -0.14
N LEU A 220 -21.85 4.45 1.01
CA LEU A 220 -22.51 4.47 2.31
C LEU A 220 -22.90 5.90 2.67
N GLN A 221 -24.18 6.12 2.97
CA GLN A 221 -24.67 7.38 3.52
C GLN A 221 -24.20 7.52 4.98
N PRO A 222 -24.22 8.75 5.57
CA PRO A 222 -23.96 8.94 6.99
C PRO A 222 -24.79 7.99 7.87
N GLY A 223 -24.12 7.22 8.74
CA GLY A 223 -24.73 6.23 9.62
C GLY A 223 -25.04 4.88 8.94
N GLU A 224 -24.90 4.76 7.63
CA GLU A 224 -25.15 3.51 6.92
C GLU A 224 -24.02 2.50 7.12
N SER A 225 -24.36 1.22 7.12
CA SER A 225 -23.41 0.11 7.28
C SER A 225 -23.58 -0.94 6.19
N GLU A 226 -22.46 -1.52 5.78
CA GLU A 226 -22.37 -2.70 4.94
C GLU A 226 -21.76 -3.86 5.74
N VAL A 227 -22.27 -5.07 5.57
CA VAL A 227 -21.66 -6.29 6.09
C VAL A 227 -21.31 -7.19 4.92
N ARG A 228 -20.05 -7.62 4.83
CA ARG A 228 -19.58 -8.51 3.77
C ARG A 228 -18.82 -9.69 4.34
N ARG A 229 -18.98 -10.85 3.72
CA ARG A 229 -18.19 -12.04 4.00
C ARG A 229 -17.11 -12.23 2.94
N ILE A 230 -15.89 -12.47 3.39
CA ILE A 230 -14.70 -12.67 2.56
C ILE A 230 -14.11 -14.03 2.91
N GLN A 231 -13.86 -14.82 1.87
CA GLN A 231 -13.17 -16.10 2.00
C GLN A 231 -11.71 -15.92 1.57
N VAL A 232 -10.79 -16.32 2.44
CA VAL A 232 -9.34 -16.38 2.18
C VAL A 232 -8.97 -17.84 2.06
N ALA A 233 -8.61 -18.26 0.85
CA ALA A 233 -8.26 -19.64 0.58
C ALA A 233 -6.92 -20.03 1.23
N ASP A 234 -6.75 -21.29 1.58
CA ASP A 234 -5.47 -21.84 2.07
C ASP A 234 -4.33 -21.57 1.08
N ARG A 235 -4.64 -21.53 -0.22
CA ARG A 235 -3.65 -21.20 -1.27
C ARG A 235 -3.10 -19.78 -1.13
N ASP A 236 -3.93 -18.82 -0.73
CA ASP A 236 -3.54 -17.43 -0.52
C ASP A 236 -2.73 -17.24 0.76
N LEU A 237 -2.80 -18.19 1.68
CA LEU A 237 -2.04 -18.23 2.92
C LEU A 237 -0.72 -19.01 2.77
N ALA A 238 -0.60 -19.85 1.75
CA ALA A 238 0.58 -20.68 1.54
C ALA A 238 1.81 -19.86 1.11
N SER A 239 2.98 -20.35 1.43
CA SER A 239 4.26 -19.80 1.02
C SER A 239 5.02 -20.82 0.18
N TYR A 240 5.77 -20.34 -0.82
CA TYR A 240 6.53 -21.19 -1.72
C TYR A 240 7.89 -21.53 -1.10
N ASP A 241 8.20 -22.82 -1.02
CA ASP A 241 9.51 -23.32 -0.62
C ASP A 241 10.36 -23.63 -1.86
N ASP A 242 11.23 -22.72 -2.24
CA ASP A 242 12.14 -22.87 -3.36
C ASP A 242 13.41 -23.66 -2.98
N SER A 243 13.74 -23.67 -1.70
CA SER A 243 14.99 -24.26 -1.17
C SER A 243 14.83 -25.69 -0.69
N GLY A 244 13.62 -26.10 -0.32
CA GLY A 244 13.35 -27.37 0.32
C GLY A 244 13.59 -27.37 1.84
N VAL A 245 13.69 -26.17 2.45
CA VAL A 245 13.96 -26.04 3.90
C VAL A 245 12.86 -26.66 4.76
N THR A 246 11.62 -26.71 4.26
CA THR A 246 10.51 -27.38 4.94
C THR A 246 10.50 -28.89 4.75
N GLY A 247 11.32 -29.41 3.84
CA GLY A 247 11.32 -30.79 3.38
C GLY A 247 10.55 -31.03 2.07
N TYR A 248 9.94 -29.98 1.50
CA TYR A 248 9.09 -30.07 0.31
C TYR A 248 9.47 -29.01 -0.70
N LYS A 249 10.59 -29.23 -1.41
CA LYS A 249 11.09 -28.30 -2.43
C LYS A 249 10.07 -28.08 -3.55
N SER A 250 10.00 -26.86 -4.05
CA SER A 250 9.14 -26.42 -5.16
C SER A 250 7.64 -26.61 -4.87
N ALA A 251 7.23 -26.39 -3.62
CA ALA A 251 5.84 -26.53 -3.19
C ALA A 251 5.33 -25.28 -2.50
N TYR A 252 4.02 -25.03 -2.64
CA TYR A 252 3.30 -24.09 -1.78
C TYR A 252 2.83 -24.78 -0.51
N ILE A 253 3.24 -24.26 0.64
CA ILE A 253 3.09 -24.90 1.93
C ILE A 253 2.42 -23.94 2.91
N LEU A 254 1.43 -24.46 3.65
CA LEU A 254 1.05 -23.88 4.93
C LEU A 254 2.00 -24.42 5.99
N GLU A 255 2.75 -23.55 6.64
CA GLU A 255 3.53 -23.94 7.82
C GLU A 255 2.62 -24.07 9.03
N GLU A 256 2.97 -24.96 9.94
CA GLU A 256 2.21 -25.18 11.16
C GLU A 256 2.26 -23.95 12.07
N GLY A 257 1.10 -23.53 12.58
CA GLY A 257 1.04 -22.44 13.54
C GLY A 257 -0.23 -21.59 13.47
N LYS A 258 -0.15 -20.43 14.13
CA LYS A 258 -1.24 -19.46 14.20
C LYS A 258 -1.18 -18.48 13.02
N TYR A 259 -2.33 -18.32 12.40
CA TYR A 259 -2.60 -17.35 11.34
C TYR A 259 -3.52 -16.27 11.91
N ALA A 260 -3.00 -15.08 12.13
CA ALA A 260 -3.77 -13.97 12.70
C ALA A 260 -4.22 -13.02 11.60
N PHE A 261 -5.52 -12.75 11.52
CA PHE A 261 -6.13 -11.87 10.51
C PHE A 261 -6.36 -10.47 11.07
N TYR A 262 -6.16 -9.49 10.23
CA TYR A 262 -6.32 -8.08 10.54
C TYR A 262 -7.11 -7.40 9.43
N VAL A 263 -8.00 -6.49 9.78
CA VAL A 263 -8.90 -5.80 8.85
C VAL A 263 -8.85 -4.30 9.12
N GLY A 264 -8.73 -3.49 8.08
CA GLY A 264 -8.69 -2.04 8.21
C GLY A 264 -8.56 -1.32 6.88
N GLY A 265 -8.38 0.00 6.91
CA GLY A 265 -8.22 0.86 5.74
C GLY A 265 -6.79 0.92 5.19
N ASN A 266 -5.79 0.53 5.96
CA ASN A 266 -4.38 0.44 5.57
C ASN A 266 -3.64 -0.58 6.42
N VAL A 267 -2.37 -0.84 6.10
CA VAL A 267 -1.55 -1.87 6.76
C VAL A 267 -1.30 -1.61 8.25
N ARG A 268 -1.31 -0.34 8.68
CA ARG A 268 -1.02 0.05 10.08
C ARG A 268 -2.25 0.14 10.96
N ASP A 269 -3.37 0.62 10.40
CA ASP A 269 -4.63 0.80 11.12
C ASP A 269 -5.46 -0.48 11.17
N ALA A 270 -5.04 -1.54 10.45
CA ALA A 270 -5.71 -2.83 10.47
C ALA A 270 -5.72 -3.43 11.88
N ALA A 271 -6.92 -3.61 12.43
CA ALA A 271 -7.17 -4.21 13.74
C ALA A 271 -7.31 -5.73 13.64
N LYS A 272 -6.94 -6.44 14.71
CA LYS A 272 -7.03 -7.90 14.75
C LYS A 272 -8.50 -8.35 14.71
N ALA A 273 -8.85 -9.13 13.68
CA ALA A 273 -10.18 -9.74 13.50
C ALA A 273 -10.29 -11.13 14.15
N GLY A 274 -9.17 -11.81 14.36
CA GLY A 274 -9.12 -13.11 14.97
C GLY A 274 -7.88 -13.89 14.56
N GLU A 275 -7.80 -15.15 15.02
CA GLU A 275 -6.74 -16.08 14.62
C GLU A 275 -7.29 -17.49 14.45
N CYS A 276 -6.68 -18.28 13.57
CA CYS A 276 -6.92 -19.70 13.44
C CYS A 276 -5.58 -20.46 13.48
N TYR A 277 -5.63 -21.75 13.76
CA TYR A 277 -4.47 -22.62 13.73
C TYR A 277 -4.53 -23.50 12.48
N ARG A 278 -3.41 -23.68 11.80
CA ARG A 278 -3.27 -24.62 10.69
C ARG A 278 -2.13 -25.60 11.00
N ASN A 279 -2.34 -26.86 10.64
CA ASN A 279 -1.27 -27.85 10.60
C ASN A 279 -0.47 -27.68 9.31
N ILE A 280 0.74 -28.22 9.28
CA ILE A 280 1.54 -28.25 8.04
C ILE A 280 0.74 -28.96 6.93
N LYS A 281 0.73 -28.34 5.74
CA LYS A 281 -0.01 -28.85 4.59
C LYS A 281 0.68 -28.46 3.30
N ILE A 282 0.92 -29.42 2.42
CA ILE A 282 1.26 -29.15 1.02
C ILE A 282 -0.03 -28.75 0.33
N VAL A 283 -0.11 -27.50 -0.11
CA VAL A 283 -1.27 -26.98 -0.85
C VAL A 283 -1.14 -27.31 -2.32
N GLU A 284 0.08 -27.16 -2.86
CA GLU A 284 0.36 -27.42 -4.27
C GLU A 284 1.82 -27.82 -4.45
N GLN A 285 2.08 -28.96 -5.11
CA GLN A 285 3.40 -29.37 -5.51
C GLN A 285 3.65 -28.95 -6.96
N LEU A 286 4.76 -28.26 -7.20
CA LEU A 286 5.16 -27.81 -8.52
C LEU A 286 6.47 -28.49 -8.96
N GLN A 287 6.82 -28.29 -10.22
CA GLN A 287 8.14 -28.62 -10.74
C GLN A 287 9.06 -27.39 -10.61
N GLU A 288 10.32 -27.61 -10.28
CA GLU A 288 11.29 -26.53 -10.25
C GLU A 288 11.49 -25.94 -11.65
N ALA A 289 11.27 -24.64 -11.78
CA ALA A 289 11.47 -23.92 -13.02
C ALA A 289 12.11 -22.56 -12.70
N LEU A 290 12.98 -22.07 -13.60
CA LEU A 290 13.65 -20.77 -13.51
C LEU A 290 14.37 -20.54 -12.16
N ALA A 291 14.92 -21.62 -11.59
CA ALA A 291 15.71 -21.51 -10.37
C ALA A 291 16.96 -20.64 -10.60
N PRO A 292 17.40 -19.87 -9.59
CA PRO A 292 18.61 -19.07 -9.69
C PRO A 292 19.82 -19.97 -10.05
N THR A 293 20.59 -19.57 -11.04
CA THR A 293 21.81 -20.27 -11.44
C THR A 293 23.01 -19.93 -10.55
N LYS A 294 22.92 -18.81 -9.84
CA LYS A 294 23.91 -18.34 -8.87
C LYS A 294 23.24 -18.12 -7.53
N VAL A 295 23.91 -18.47 -6.45
CA VAL A 295 23.47 -18.15 -5.10
C VAL A 295 23.67 -16.65 -4.86
N PHE A 296 22.68 -15.97 -4.35
CA PHE A 296 22.73 -14.56 -3.97
C PHE A 296 22.17 -14.36 -2.56
N ARG A 297 22.54 -13.24 -1.97
CA ARG A 297 22.12 -12.92 -0.59
C ARG A 297 20.71 -12.34 -0.59
N ARG A 298 19.78 -13.01 0.08
CA ARG A 298 18.40 -12.57 0.29
C ARG A 298 18.24 -11.92 1.67
N ILE A 299 17.28 -11.01 1.79
CA ILE A 299 16.86 -10.48 3.08
C ILE A 299 16.05 -11.55 3.81
N HIS A 300 16.39 -11.79 5.07
CA HIS A 300 15.65 -12.71 5.94
C HIS A 300 15.39 -12.05 7.30
N PRO A 301 14.29 -12.39 7.99
CA PRO A 301 14.15 -12.04 9.40
C PRO A 301 15.26 -12.73 10.20
N VAL A 302 15.82 -12.00 11.15
CA VAL A 302 16.88 -12.53 12.05
C VAL A 302 16.25 -13.37 13.13
#